data_1b7539fdf85eab35ad10e62e849a15e5
#
_entry.id   1b7539fdf85eab35ad10e62e849a15e5
#
_cell.length_a   1.000
_cell.length_b   1.000
_cell.length_c   1.000
_cell.angle_alpha   90.00
_cell.angle_beta   90.00
_cell.angle_gamma   90.00
#
_symmetry.space_group_name_H-M   'P 1'
#
loop_
_entity.id
_entity.type
_entity.pdbx_description
1 polymer ?
#
loop_
_entity_poly.entity_id
_entity_poly.type
_entity_poly.pdbx_seq_one_letter_code
_entity_poly.pdbx_strand_id
1 'polypeptide(L)'
;ITMPGMWYMVTMECEEFKVAGPCNPCYPGPVFYGTANDNVAWTMTHAQGDRNDLYVEKVRQRPNQVPEVLFKDTWLKMEVLEETIEVAGVVVGIDGAIKTVNNKDIAPKMIEKSYVQHKIYISPHHGAIIEGDPEKDSLVMANKWNLADCPSHDMHALHLMHHAKTYNDLRAAIRALDSISGNYCFADGVEGNIGYQYS
;
A
#
# COMPACT_ATOMS: atom_id res chain seq x y z
N ILE A 1 1.32 8.01 21.55
CA ILE A 1 2.34 8.65 20.68
C ILE A 1 3.67 8.03 21.05
N THR A 2 4.31 7.39 20.10
CA THR A 2 5.64 6.77 20.27
C THR A 2 6.71 7.66 19.64
N MET A 3 7.94 7.53 20.14
CA MET A 3 9.11 8.17 19.52
C MET A 3 10.01 7.07 18.91
N PRO A 4 10.50 7.22 17.67
CA PRO A 4 10.30 8.37 16.78
C PRO A 4 8.86 8.52 16.30
N GLY A 5 8.43 9.76 16.05
CA GLY A 5 7.11 10.05 15.49
C GLY A 5 6.97 9.56 14.05
N MET A 6 5.72 9.34 13.61
CA MET A 6 5.41 8.94 12.23
C MET A 6 5.62 10.09 11.23
N TRP A 7 5.60 11.33 11.71
CA TRP A 7 5.59 12.52 10.87
C TRP A 7 6.91 13.27 10.97
N TYR A 8 7.40 13.70 9.82
CA TYR A 8 8.56 14.58 9.70
C TYR A 8 8.16 15.86 9.00
N MET A 9 8.62 17.00 9.51
CA MET A 9 8.50 18.27 8.79
C MET A 9 9.51 18.28 7.64
N VAL A 10 9.01 18.46 6.45
CA VAL A 10 9.81 18.48 5.21
C VAL A 10 9.53 19.77 4.46
N THR A 11 10.57 20.36 3.90
CA THR A 11 10.49 21.43 2.90
C THR A 11 11.11 20.92 1.62
N MET A 12 10.41 21.04 0.51
CA MET A 12 10.92 20.81 -0.82
C MET A 12 10.88 22.12 -1.61
N GLU A 13 12.00 22.44 -2.24
CA GLU A 13 12.13 23.66 -3.05
C GLU A 13 12.88 23.36 -4.34
N CYS A 14 12.32 23.75 -5.44
CA CYS A 14 12.94 23.72 -6.77
C CYS A 14 12.52 24.95 -7.56
N GLU A 15 12.93 25.06 -8.82
CA GLU A 15 12.58 26.20 -9.67
C GLU A 15 11.06 26.31 -9.93
N GLU A 16 10.33 25.21 -9.87
CA GLU A 16 8.92 25.13 -10.23
C GLU A 16 7.96 25.28 -9.06
N PHE A 17 8.35 24.82 -7.86
CA PHE A 17 7.51 24.89 -6.68
C PHE A 17 8.30 24.91 -5.37
N LYS A 18 7.64 25.37 -4.34
CA LYS A 18 8.09 25.27 -2.95
C LYS A 18 6.93 24.81 -2.09
N VAL A 19 7.13 23.68 -1.37
CA VAL A 19 6.13 23.11 -0.47
C VAL A 19 6.75 22.80 0.88
N ALA A 20 5.98 22.97 1.94
CA ALA A 20 6.40 22.66 3.31
C ALA A 20 5.24 22.05 4.11
N GLY A 21 5.53 20.99 4.83
CA GLY A 21 4.52 20.35 5.67
C GLY A 21 4.97 19.01 6.25
N PRO A 22 4.11 18.37 7.07
CA PRO A 22 4.35 17.05 7.60
C PRO A 22 4.28 15.99 6.49
N CYS A 23 5.32 15.18 6.40
CA CYS A 23 5.45 14.07 5.47
C CYS A 23 5.44 12.75 6.23
N ASN A 24 4.80 11.74 5.68
CA ASN A 24 4.86 10.38 6.20
C ASN A 24 5.91 9.57 5.43
N PRO A 25 6.99 9.11 6.08
CA PRO A 25 8.05 8.36 5.41
C PRO A 25 7.67 6.91 5.07
N CYS A 26 6.51 6.43 5.54
CA CYS A 26 6.03 5.09 5.24
C CYS A 26 5.49 4.94 3.82
N TYR A 27 5.28 6.06 3.10
CA TYR A 27 4.86 6.03 1.71
C TYR A 27 6.06 6.31 0.79
N PRO A 28 6.12 5.65 -0.37
CA PRO A 28 7.16 5.94 -1.36
C PRO A 28 6.97 7.36 -1.91
N GLY A 29 7.95 8.19 -1.67
CA GLY A 29 7.93 9.59 -2.07
C GLY A 29 7.39 10.56 -1.01
N PRO A 30 7.47 11.86 -1.29
CA PRO A 30 7.04 12.90 -0.35
C PRO A 30 5.52 13.07 -0.39
N VAL A 31 4.82 12.23 0.36
CA VAL A 31 3.38 12.35 0.55
C VAL A 31 3.12 13.30 1.72
N PHE A 32 2.67 14.49 1.40
CA PHE A 32 2.33 15.50 2.38
C PHE A 32 0.87 15.39 2.79
N TYR A 33 0.62 15.13 4.06
CA TYR A 33 -0.73 15.05 4.62
C TYR A 33 -1.35 16.39 4.99
N GLY A 34 -0.51 17.37 5.25
CA GLY A 34 -0.93 18.74 5.45
C GLY A 34 0.20 19.64 5.03
N THR A 35 -0.03 20.51 4.08
CA THR A 35 1.05 21.28 3.50
C THR A 35 0.54 22.59 2.89
N ALA A 36 1.48 23.47 2.63
CA ALA A 36 1.24 24.69 1.89
C ALA A 36 2.35 24.91 0.87
N ASN A 37 1.98 25.48 -0.26
CA ASN A 37 2.87 26.21 -1.15
C ASN A 37 2.56 27.71 -1.02
N ASP A 38 3.12 28.54 -1.89
CA ASP A 38 2.95 30.00 -1.81
C ASP A 38 1.50 30.47 -2.08
N ASN A 39 0.64 29.62 -2.63
CA ASN A 39 -0.70 29.99 -3.11
C ASN A 39 -1.82 29.24 -2.40
N VAL A 40 -1.61 27.96 -2.11
CA VAL A 40 -2.65 27.07 -1.56
C VAL A 40 -2.13 26.29 -0.36
N ALA A 41 -3.04 25.90 0.51
CA ALA A 41 -2.76 25.00 1.62
C ALA A 41 -3.81 23.89 1.69
N TRP A 42 -3.41 22.70 2.11
CA TRP A 42 -4.33 21.58 2.30
C TRP A 42 -3.95 20.74 3.50
N THR A 43 -4.93 20.00 3.99
CA THR A 43 -4.76 18.95 4.98
C THR A 43 -5.63 17.76 4.61
N MET A 44 -5.25 16.59 5.08
CA MET A 44 -5.96 15.35 4.79
C MET A 44 -6.18 14.54 6.07
N THR A 45 -7.36 13.93 6.15
CA THR A 45 -7.63 12.85 7.09
C THR A 45 -8.05 11.60 6.34
N HIS A 46 -7.80 10.46 6.95
CA HIS A 46 -8.20 9.19 6.37
C HIS A 46 -9.74 9.12 6.28
N ALA A 47 -10.27 8.77 5.11
CA ALA A 47 -11.71 8.72 4.89
C ALA A 47 -12.33 7.35 5.19
N GLN A 48 -11.50 6.32 5.39
CA GLN A 48 -11.93 4.94 5.62
C GLN A 48 -12.90 4.42 4.54
N GLY A 49 -12.66 4.80 3.28
CA GLY A 49 -13.42 4.30 2.16
C GLY A 49 -13.30 2.77 2.05
N ASP A 50 -14.38 2.14 1.62
CA ASP A 50 -14.39 0.72 1.32
C ASP A 50 -13.53 0.46 0.09
N ARG A 51 -12.41 -0.24 0.26
CA ARG A 51 -11.39 -0.42 -0.77
C ARG A 51 -11.09 -1.86 -1.12
N ASN A 52 -11.63 -2.80 -0.35
CA ASN A 52 -11.39 -4.21 -0.58
C ASN A 52 -12.59 -5.07 -0.17
N ASP A 53 -12.84 -6.07 -0.97
CA ASP A 53 -13.85 -7.09 -0.75
C ASP A 53 -13.24 -8.47 -0.67
N LEU A 54 -13.84 -9.33 0.12
CA LEU A 54 -13.45 -10.73 0.26
C LEU A 54 -14.41 -11.63 -0.51
N TYR A 55 -13.86 -12.51 -1.33
CA TYR A 55 -14.61 -13.45 -2.15
C TYR A 55 -14.24 -14.88 -1.83
N VAL A 56 -15.26 -15.73 -1.65
CA VAL A 56 -15.06 -17.18 -1.56
C VAL A 56 -15.05 -17.76 -2.97
N GLU A 57 -13.92 -18.32 -3.37
CA GLU A 57 -13.71 -18.91 -4.68
C GLU A 57 -13.82 -20.44 -4.64
N LYS A 58 -14.52 -21.00 -5.61
CA LYS A 58 -14.46 -22.45 -5.86
C LYS A 58 -13.24 -22.77 -6.69
N VAL A 59 -12.46 -23.72 -6.20
CA VAL A 59 -11.20 -24.15 -6.84
C VAL A 59 -11.32 -25.59 -7.30
N ARG A 60 -10.72 -25.88 -8.44
CA ARG A 60 -10.42 -27.25 -8.86
C ARG A 60 -8.95 -27.40 -9.19
N GLN A 61 -8.42 -28.54 -8.80
CA GLN A 61 -7.07 -28.98 -9.14
C GLN A 61 -7.12 -30.00 -10.27
N ARG A 62 -6.14 -29.94 -11.16
CA ARG A 62 -5.88 -31.00 -12.17
C ARG A 62 -4.42 -31.41 -12.03
N PRO A 63 -4.10 -32.74 -12.23
CA PRO A 63 -2.73 -33.20 -12.15
C PRO A 63 -1.79 -32.40 -13.06
N ASN A 64 -0.68 -31.93 -12.52
CA ASN A 64 0.36 -31.15 -13.23
C ASN A 64 -0.13 -29.88 -13.91
N GLN A 65 -1.20 -29.26 -13.40
CA GLN A 65 -1.70 -27.99 -13.89
C GLN A 65 -1.85 -26.98 -12.75
N VAL A 66 -1.81 -25.70 -13.11
CA VAL A 66 -2.13 -24.61 -12.19
C VAL A 66 -3.59 -24.74 -11.75
N PRO A 67 -3.92 -24.52 -10.48
CA PRO A 67 -5.29 -24.48 -10.00
C PRO A 67 -6.17 -23.49 -10.78
N GLU A 68 -7.45 -23.81 -10.90
CA GLU A 68 -8.43 -23.00 -11.61
C GLU A 68 -9.55 -22.57 -10.66
N VAL A 69 -10.04 -21.35 -10.82
CA VAL A 69 -11.23 -20.82 -10.14
C VAL A 69 -12.45 -20.80 -11.03
N LEU A 70 -13.62 -21.01 -10.44
CA LEU A 70 -14.89 -20.94 -11.15
C LEU A 70 -15.43 -19.52 -11.15
N PHE A 71 -15.58 -18.92 -12.33
CA PHE A 71 -16.23 -17.62 -12.52
C PHE A 71 -17.28 -17.69 -13.63
N LYS A 72 -18.54 -17.37 -13.32
CA LYS A 72 -19.67 -17.36 -14.27
C LYS A 72 -19.69 -18.62 -15.17
N ASP A 73 -19.70 -19.78 -14.55
CA ASP A 73 -19.71 -21.09 -15.19
C ASP A 73 -18.46 -21.45 -16.04
N THR A 74 -17.41 -20.62 -15.96
CA THR A 74 -16.15 -20.86 -16.66
C THR A 74 -15.01 -21.07 -15.66
N TRP A 75 -14.17 -22.07 -15.91
CA TRP A 75 -12.98 -22.31 -15.12
C TRP A 75 -11.79 -21.53 -15.70
N LEU A 76 -11.19 -20.69 -14.88
CA LEU A 76 -10.08 -19.83 -15.24
C LEU A 76 -8.84 -20.21 -14.45
N LYS A 77 -7.71 -20.29 -15.14
CA LYS A 77 -6.42 -20.56 -14.49
C LYS A 77 -6.01 -19.40 -13.59
N MET A 78 -5.54 -19.73 -12.40
CA MET A 78 -4.89 -18.72 -11.54
C MET A 78 -3.54 -18.30 -12.13
N GLU A 79 -3.11 -17.11 -11.82
CA GLU A 79 -1.71 -16.70 -11.94
C GLU A 79 -0.96 -17.17 -10.69
N VAL A 80 0.29 -17.60 -10.86
CA VAL A 80 1.15 -18.05 -9.76
C VAL A 80 2.44 -17.28 -9.80
N LEU A 81 2.70 -16.55 -8.72
CA LEU A 81 3.99 -15.90 -8.49
C LEU A 81 4.79 -16.75 -7.50
N GLU A 82 6.05 -17.01 -7.81
CA GLU A 82 6.95 -17.71 -6.92
C GLU A 82 8.02 -16.75 -6.41
N GLU A 83 8.11 -16.60 -5.10
CA GLU A 83 9.06 -15.73 -4.46
C GLU A 83 9.95 -16.50 -3.48
N THR A 84 11.22 -16.12 -3.44
CA THR A 84 12.17 -16.61 -2.46
C THR A 84 12.36 -15.58 -1.38
N ILE A 85 11.87 -15.88 -0.18
CA ILE A 85 11.96 -14.99 0.98
C ILE A 85 13.16 -15.39 1.81
N GLU A 86 14.10 -14.46 2.00
CA GLU A 86 15.19 -14.62 2.95
C GLU A 86 14.65 -14.40 4.37
N VAL A 87 14.75 -15.43 5.19
CA VAL A 87 14.33 -15.36 6.60
C VAL A 87 15.58 -15.17 7.46
N ALA A 88 15.58 -14.12 8.28
CA ALA A 88 16.64 -13.91 9.24
C ALA A 88 16.73 -15.10 10.20
N GLY A 89 17.95 -15.59 10.43
CA GLY A 89 18.18 -16.73 11.29
C GLY A 89 17.68 -16.47 12.71
N VAL A 90 17.05 -17.46 13.28
CA VAL A 90 16.65 -17.47 14.69
C VAL A 90 17.66 -18.28 15.47
N VAL A 91 18.29 -17.68 16.47
CA VAL A 91 19.18 -18.43 17.38
C VAL A 91 18.31 -19.11 18.43
N VAL A 92 18.27 -20.43 18.38
CA VAL A 92 17.67 -21.24 19.45
C VAL A 92 18.73 -21.44 20.53
N GLY A 93 18.48 -20.91 21.73
CA GLY A 93 19.33 -21.15 22.87
C GLY A 93 19.36 -22.63 23.29
N ILE A 94 20.35 -23.02 24.06
CA ILE A 94 20.51 -24.39 24.60
C ILE A 94 19.26 -24.81 25.42
N ASP A 95 18.53 -23.84 25.93
CA ASP A 95 17.27 -23.97 26.65
C ASP A 95 16.03 -24.13 25.75
N GLY A 96 16.20 -24.15 24.40
CA GLY A 96 15.12 -24.21 23.42
C GLY A 96 14.38 -22.87 23.24
N ALA A 97 14.78 -21.81 23.92
CA ALA A 97 14.13 -20.50 23.77
C ALA A 97 14.60 -19.80 22.49
N ILE A 98 13.66 -19.22 21.77
CA ILE A 98 13.94 -18.41 20.59
C ILE A 98 14.52 -17.08 21.05
N LYS A 99 15.77 -16.83 20.70
CA LYS A 99 16.42 -15.52 20.93
C LYS A 99 16.38 -14.73 19.63
N THR A 100 15.66 -13.63 19.62
CA THR A 100 15.63 -12.72 18.48
C THR A 100 16.95 -11.96 18.35
N VAL A 101 17.33 -11.65 17.12
CA VAL A 101 18.63 -11.07 16.71
C VAL A 101 18.97 -9.70 17.33
N ASN A 102 18.05 -9.08 18.05
CA ASN A 102 18.25 -7.78 18.70
C ASN A 102 19.03 -7.83 20.02
N ASN A 103 19.46 -9.00 20.47
CA ASN A 103 20.29 -9.13 21.66
C ASN A 103 21.75 -8.95 21.26
N LYS A 104 22.40 -7.88 21.72
CA LYS A 104 23.79 -7.50 21.43
C LYS A 104 24.84 -8.56 21.82
N ASP A 105 24.43 -9.57 22.56
CA ASP A 105 25.28 -10.63 23.05
C ASP A 105 25.42 -11.85 22.12
N ILE A 106 24.71 -11.84 20.97
CA ILE A 106 24.77 -12.93 19.99
C ILE A 106 25.84 -12.61 18.95
N ALA A 107 26.88 -13.43 18.92
CA ALA A 107 27.92 -13.29 17.91
C ALA A 107 27.35 -13.47 16.48
N PRO A 108 27.73 -12.62 15.52
CA PRO A 108 27.18 -12.67 14.13
C PRO A 108 27.36 -14.03 13.42
N LYS A 109 28.27 -14.87 13.91
CA LYS A 109 28.59 -16.19 13.34
C LYS A 109 27.53 -17.26 13.61
N MET A 110 26.49 -16.98 14.42
CA MET A 110 25.46 -17.95 14.80
C MET A 110 24.12 -17.69 14.07
N ILE A 111 24.08 -16.74 13.15
CA ILE A 111 22.86 -16.43 12.37
C ILE A 111 22.92 -17.22 11.07
N GLU A 112 22.24 -18.36 11.03
CA GLU A 112 21.97 -19.04 9.78
C GLU A 112 20.78 -18.36 9.09
N LYS A 113 21.00 -17.92 7.86
CA LYS A 113 19.94 -17.46 6.98
C LYS A 113 19.25 -18.67 6.37
N SER A 114 17.93 -18.66 6.38
CA SER A 114 17.14 -19.65 5.65
C SER A 114 16.37 -18.98 4.52
N TYR A 115 15.95 -19.76 3.55
CA TYR A 115 15.16 -19.29 2.42
C TYR A 115 13.87 -20.08 2.35
N VAL A 116 12.76 -19.38 2.25
CA VAL A 116 11.43 -19.98 2.09
C VAL A 116 10.93 -19.66 0.70
N GLN A 117 10.57 -20.72 -0.06
CA GLN A 117 9.86 -20.56 -1.31
C GLN A 117 8.39 -20.31 -1.00
N HIS A 118 7.87 -19.20 -1.47
CA HIS A 118 6.48 -18.81 -1.28
C HIS A 118 5.76 -18.72 -2.62
N LYS A 119 4.59 -19.36 -2.71
CA LYS A 119 3.71 -19.24 -3.87
C LYS A 119 2.54 -18.34 -3.54
N ILE A 120 2.33 -17.35 -4.38
CA ILE A 120 1.19 -16.46 -4.31
C ILE A 120 0.27 -16.82 -5.48
N TYR A 121 -0.96 -17.18 -5.18
CA TYR A 121 -1.98 -17.48 -6.17
C TYR A 121 -2.88 -16.27 -6.36
N ILE A 122 -3.16 -15.92 -7.61
CA ILE A 122 -3.98 -14.76 -7.96
C ILE A 122 -5.17 -15.24 -8.81
N SER A 123 -6.37 -15.04 -8.28
CA SER A 123 -7.61 -15.20 -9.05
C SER A 123 -7.70 -14.09 -10.10
N PRO A 124 -8.00 -14.40 -11.38
CA PRO A 124 -8.10 -13.40 -12.44
C PRO A 124 -9.16 -12.33 -12.21
N HIS A 125 -10.15 -12.58 -11.34
CA HIS A 125 -11.25 -11.64 -11.07
C HIS A 125 -11.21 -11.00 -9.70
N HIS A 126 -10.73 -11.73 -8.68
CA HIS A 126 -10.86 -11.29 -7.30
C HIS A 126 -9.51 -11.15 -6.59
N GLY A 127 -8.40 -11.15 -7.35
CA GLY A 127 -7.08 -10.83 -6.82
C GLY A 127 -6.43 -11.95 -6.03
N ALA A 128 -5.54 -11.59 -5.11
CA ALA A 128 -4.70 -12.55 -4.40
C ALA A 128 -5.51 -13.45 -3.45
N ILE A 129 -5.14 -14.73 -3.43
CA ILE A 129 -5.67 -15.68 -2.44
C ILE A 129 -4.97 -15.40 -1.11
N ILE A 130 -5.75 -15.11 -0.09
CA ILE A 130 -5.27 -14.75 1.26
C ILE A 130 -5.54 -15.82 2.31
N GLU A 131 -6.44 -16.76 2.04
CA GLU A 131 -6.75 -17.87 2.93
C GLU A 131 -7.10 -19.13 2.12
N GLY A 132 -6.65 -20.29 2.61
CA GLY A 132 -6.76 -21.57 1.95
C GLY A 132 -5.57 -21.88 1.04
N ASP A 133 -5.43 -23.15 0.65
CA ASP A 133 -4.39 -23.65 -0.25
C ASP A 133 -5.02 -24.08 -1.57
N PRO A 134 -4.87 -23.33 -2.67
CA PRO A 134 -5.48 -23.70 -3.96
C PRO A 134 -5.01 -25.05 -4.52
N GLU A 135 -3.89 -25.59 -4.04
CA GLU A 135 -3.43 -26.93 -4.44
C GLU A 135 -4.13 -28.06 -3.67
N LYS A 136 -4.84 -27.76 -2.57
CA LYS A 136 -5.46 -28.76 -1.69
C LYS A 136 -6.94 -28.52 -1.45
N ASP A 137 -7.35 -27.26 -1.34
CA ASP A 137 -8.70 -26.90 -0.91
C ASP A 137 -9.62 -26.69 -2.12
N SER A 138 -10.89 -27.02 -1.96
CA SER A 138 -11.93 -26.77 -2.96
C SER A 138 -12.55 -25.38 -2.86
N LEU A 139 -12.32 -24.71 -1.75
CA LEU A 139 -12.73 -23.34 -1.48
C LEU A 139 -11.55 -22.56 -0.89
N VAL A 140 -11.33 -21.38 -1.41
CA VAL A 140 -10.31 -20.44 -0.91
C VAL A 140 -10.89 -19.04 -0.82
N MET A 141 -10.21 -18.12 -0.13
CA MET A 141 -10.62 -16.74 -0.02
C MET A 141 -9.67 -15.83 -0.81
N ALA A 142 -10.23 -15.06 -1.71
CA ALA A 142 -9.53 -14.02 -2.49
C ALA A 142 -9.84 -12.64 -1.93
N ASN A 143 -8.89 -11.73 -2.03
CA ASN A 143 -9.02 -10.32 -1.67
C ASN A 143 -8.98 -9.45 -2.92
N LYS A 144 -10.12 -8.88 -3.29
CA LYS A 144 -10.23 -7.87 -4.33
C LYS A 144 -9.88 -6.52 -3.72
N TRP A 145 -8.74 -5.99 -4.09
CA TRP A 145 -8.24 -4.74 -3.53
C TRP A 145 -7.98 -3.72 -4.65
N ASN A 146 -8.61 -2.55 -4.56
CA ASN A 146 -8.50 -1.54 -5.62
C ASN A 146 -7.06 -1.09 -5.88
N LEU A 147 -6.19 -1.09 -4.86
CA LEU A 147 -4.78 -0.73 -5.03
C LEU A 147 -3.98 -1.74 -5.88
N ALA A 148 -4.43 -3.00 -5.93
CA ALA A 148 -3.77 -4.02 -6.75
C ALA A 148 -4.22 -4.00 -8.21
N ASP A 149 -5.44 -3.53 -8.47
CA ASP A 149 -6.08 -3.61 -9.79
C ASP A 149 -6.02 -2.29 -10.58
N CYS A 150 -5.81 -1.17 -9.90
CA CYS A 150 -5.86 0.14 -10.53
C CYS A 150 -4.44 0.64 -10.87
N PRO A 151 -4.16 1.01 -12.12
CA PRO A 151 -2.97 1.80 -12.41
C PRO A 151 -3.14 3.15 -11.70
N SER A 152 -2.46 3.30 -10.57
CA SER A 152 -2.58 4.49 -9.73
C SER A 152 -1.98 5.72 -10.39
N HIS A 153 -2.77 6.79 -10.45
CA HIS A 153 -2.33 8.12 -10.85
C HIS A 153 -1.94 8.99 -9.64
N ASP A 154 -1.89 8.42 -8.44
CA ASP A 154 -1.70 9.17 -7.20
C ASP A 154 -0.41 10.00 -7.19
N MET A 155 0.70 9.46 -7.72
CA MET A 155 1.95 10.23 -7.81
C MET A 155 1.82 11.43 -8.75
N HIS A 156 1.06 11.30 -9.83
CA HIS A 156 0.75 12.42 -10.72
C HIS A 156 -0.16 13.44 -10.04
N ALA A 157 -1.19 12.98 -9.33
CA ALA A 157 -2.08 13.84 -8.55
C ALA A 157 -1.31 14.63 -7.48
N LEU A 158 -0.42 13.98 -6.74
CA LEU A 158 0.44 14.64 -5.74
C LEU A 158 1.37 15.69 -6.40
N HIS A 159 1.93 15.38 -7.57
CA HIS A 159 2.71 16.34 -8.35
C HIS A 159 1.86 17.57 -8.72
N LEU A 160 0.63 17.36 -9.21
CA LEU A 160 -0.29 18.46 -9.51
C LEU A 160 -0.66 19.29 -8.25
N MET A 161 -0.82 18.65 -7.10
CA MET A 161 -1.08 19.34 -5.84
C MET A 161 0.07 20.28 -5.47
N HIS A 162 1.32 19.83 -5.64
CA HIS A 162 2.49 20.70 -5.36
C HIS A 162 2.58 21.91 -6.26
N HIS A 163 2.08 21.81 -7.49
CA HIS A 163 2.08 22.90 -8.50
C HIS A 163 0.81 23.75 -8.49
N ALA A 164 -0.20 23.40 -7.69
CA ALA A 164 -1.46 24.10 -7.64
C ALA A 164 -1.27 25.57 -7.23
N LYS A 165 -1.89 26.48 -7.98
CA LYS A 165 -1.84 27.93 -7.74
C LYS A 165 -3.18 28.50 -7.33
N THR A 166 -4.26 27.79 -7.61
CA THR A 166 -5.62 28.24 -7.34
C THR A 166 -6.41 27.14 -6.64
N TYR A 167 -7.56 27.52 -6.08
CA TYR A 167 -8.58 26.60 -5.56
C TYR A 167 -8.93 25.48 -6.56
N ASN A 168 -9.17 25.87 -7.80
CA ASN A 168 -9.59 24.93 -8.83
C ASN A 168 -8.48 23.94 -9.23
N ASP A 169 -7.24 24.40 -9.29
CA ASP A 169 -6.08 23.52 -9.56
C ASP A 169 -5.97 22.45 -8.48
N LEU A 170 -6.01 22.88 -7.21
CA LEU A 170 -5.88 21.96 -6.08
C LEU A 170 -7.05 20.97 -6.01
N ARG A 171 -8.27 21.44 -6.24
CA ARG A 171 -9.44 20.58 -6.30
C ARG A 171 -9.36 19.55 -7.43
N ALA A 172 -8.90 19.96 -8.61
CA ALA A 172 -8.71 19.06 -9.74
C ALA A 172 -7.65 18.00 -9.45
N ALA A 173 -6.54 18.41 -8.84
CA ALA A 173 -5.48 17.49 -8.43
C ALA A 173 -5.96 16.46 -7.40
N ILE A 174 -6.70 16.87 -6.38
CA ILE A 174 -7.27 15.95 -5.37
C ILE A 174 -8.24 14.95 -6.04
N ARG A 175 -9.05 15.37 -6.99
CA ARG A 175 -9.96 14.49 -7.72
C ARG A 175 -9.27 13.49 -8.65
N ALA A 176 -8.00 13.68 -8.94
CA ALA A 176 -7.20 12.76 -9.73
C ALA A 176 -6.55 11.64 -8.89
N LEU A 177 -6.73 11.65 -7.57
CA LEU A 177 -6.32 10.56 -6.70
C LEU A 177 -7.23 9.34 -6.92
N ASP A 178 -6.65 8.18 -7.17
CA ASP A 178 -7.36 6.94 -7.47
C ASP A 178 -7.43 5.99 -6.27
N SER A 179 -6.34 5.91 -5.51
CA SER A 179 -6.18 4.89 -4.49
C SER A 179 -6.12 5.44 -3.07
N ILE A 180 -5.85 6.73 -2.91
CA ILE A 180 -5.79 7.39 -1.61
C ILE A 180 -7.19 7.92 -1.26
N SER A 181 -7.92 7.18 -0.42
CA SER A 181 -9.20 7.64 0.10
C SER A 181 -8.98 8.62 1.25
N GLY A 182 -9.30 9.89 1.02
CA GLY A 182 -9.05 10.97 1.96
C GLY A 182 -10.15 12.04 2.01
N ASN A 183 -10.30 12.64 3.19
CA ASN A 183 -11.05 13.88 3.37
C ASN A 183 -10.06 15.03 3.29
N TYR A 184 -10.13 15.82 2.25
CA TYR A 184 -9.25 16.96 2.01
C TYR A 184 -9.97 18.26 2.33
N CYS A 185 -9.41 19.02 3.28
CA CYS A 185 -9.77 20.42 3.49
C CYS A 185 -8.66 21.28 2.92
N PHE A 186 -9.00 22.32 2.19
CA PHE A 186 -8.01 23.15 1.53
C PHE A 186 -8.45 24.62 1.43
N ALA A 187 -7.48 25.48 1.29
CA ALA A 187 -7.67 26.91 1.17
C ALA A 187 -6.78 27.50 0.09
N ASP A 188 -7.25 28.56 -0.53
CA ASP A 188 -6.56 29.37 -1.52
C ASP A 188 -6.28 30.75 -0.91
N GLY A 189 -5.01 31.10 -0.82
CA GLY A 189 -4.57 32.39 -0.28
C GLY A 189 -4.69 33.54 -1.28
N VAL A 190 -4.98 33.27 -2.56
CA VAL A 190 -5.09 34.29 -3.61
C VAL A 190 -6.48 34.91 -3.65
N GLU A 191 -7.51 34.06 -3.69
CA GLU A 191 -8.92 34.48 -3.76
C GLU A 191 -9.66 34.35 -2.42
N GLY A 192 -9.05 33.68 -1.43
CA GLY A 192 -9.64 33.46 -0.10
C GLY A 192 -10.70 32.37 -0.05
N ASN A 193 -10.71 31.44 -1.01
CA ASN A 193 -11.65 30.33 -1.05
C ASN A 193 -11.23 29.22 -0.08
N ILE A 194 -12.24 28.56 0.52
CA ILE A 194 -12.07 27.38 1.36
C ILE A 194 -12.88 26.23 0.76
N GLY A 195 -12.34 25.03 0.74
CA GLY A 195 -12.98 23.89 0.16
C GLY A 195 -12.80 22.59 0.92
N TYR A 196 -13.66 21.67 0.56
CA TYR A 196 -13.62 20.27 0.95
C TYR A 196 -13.78 19.38 -0.27
N GLN A 197 -13.01 18.31 -0.33
CA GLN A 197 -13.12 17.29 -1.36
C GLN A 197 -12.85 15.93 -0.73
N TYR A 198 -13.74 14.98 -0.98
CA TYR A 198 -13.50 13.55 -0.80
C TYR A 198 -12.85 12.99 -2.06
N SER A 199 -11.85 12.12 -1.92
CA SER A 199 -11.25 11.36 -3.00
C SER A 199 -11.25 9.86 -2.69
#